data_60b8f909999766c456ace07f5bb46e35
#
_entry.id   60b8f909999766c456ace07f5bb46e35
#
_cell.length_a   1.000
_cell.length_b   1.000
_cell.length_c   1.000
_cell.angle_alpha   90.00
_cell.angle_beta   90.00
_cell.angle_gamma   90.00
#
_symmetry.space_group_name_H-M   'P 1'
#
loop_
_entity.id
_entity.type
_entity.pdbx_description
1 polymer ?
#
loop_
_entity_poly.entity_id
_entity_poly.type
_entity_poly.pdbx_seq_one_letter_code
_entity_poly.pdbx_strand_id
1 'polypeptide(L)'
;MSEHDLILPRIGKGSAADAALADGALHPAAADAPVPDRDRKGDFPGLRTAAGGDWHYLDTAATAQKPRSVIDAVTRAMGADYATVHRGVYTRSAEMTLGYEAARRRVAQFIGGREDELVFTRGATEAINLVAYSHPHRGARVLLSALEHHSNIVPWQLAGWQIDVCPLTPDGRIDLDAAERMLTRDHAMVAFAHVSNVLGSVLDARRAADLAHGVGAALLLDGCQAVPRLPVDVVALDCDFYAFSGHKLYGPTGIGALWGRAALLDAMPPWQGGGAMIERVTFEATTYALSLIRI
;
A
#
# COMPACT_ATOMS: atom_id res chain seq x y z
N MET A 1 -21.21 -35.88 -23.27
CA MET A 1 -20.13 -35.80 -22.26
C MET A 1 -20.52 -34.65 -21.37
N SER A 2 -20.81 -34.92 -20.10
CA SER A 2 -21.47 -33.99 -19.16
C SER A 2 -20.54 -32.85 -18.72
N GLU A 3 -21.06 -31.66 -18.82
CA GLU A 3 -20.45 -30.42 -18.29
C GLU A 3 -20.38 -30.51 -16.77
N HIS A 4 -19.17 -30.54 -16.22
CA HIS A 4 -18.94 -30.30 -14.80
C HIS A 4 -18.71 -28.79 -14.60
N ASP A 5 -19.81 -28.05 -14.38
CA ASP A 5 -19.76 -26.70 -13.85
C ASP A 5 -19.27 -26.75 -12.40
N LEU A 6 -18.06 -26.25 -12.16
CA LEU A 6 -17.56 -26.01 -10.81
C LEU A 6 -18.24 -24.75 -10.25
N ILE A 7 -19.41 -24.94 -9.64
CA ILE A 7 -20.14 -23.89 -8.90
C ILE A 7 -19.53 -23.80 -7.50
N LEU A 8 -18.81 -22.73 -7.22
CA LEU A 8 -18.41 -22.41 -5.84
C LEU A 8 -19.62 -21.80 -5.09
N PRO A 9 -19.91 -22.24 -3.86
CA PRO A 9 -21.03 -21.70 -3.10
C PRO A 9 -20.80 -20.24 -2.72
N ARG A 10 -21.82 -19.38 -2.93
CA ARG A 10 -21.85 -18.01 -2.42
C ARG A 10 -21.95 -18.05 -0.90
N ILE A 11 -20.96 -17.52 -0.20
CA ILE A 11 -21.04 -17.30 1.25
C ILE A 11 -22.01 -16.14 1.49
N GLY A 12 -23.15 -16.46 2.08
CA GLY A 12 -24.19 -15.50 2.44
C GLY A 12 -23.69 -14.51 3.49
N LYS A 13 -24.00 -13.24 3.34
CA LYS A 13 -23.80 -12.22 4.36
C LYS A 13 -24.74 -12.51 5.54
N GLY A 14 -24.17 -12.62 6.74
CA GLY A 14 -24.90 -12.67 8.00
C GLY A 14 -24.77 -14.00 8.75
N SER A 15 -23.81 -14.10 9.65
CA SER A 15 -23.79 -15.12 10.67
C SER A 15 -23.32 -14.52 12.01
N ALA A 16 -23.65 -15.20 13.10
CA ALA A 16 -23.41 -14.83 14.49
C ALA A 16 -21.95 -14.44 14.89
N ALA A 17 -21.01 -14.46 13.96
CA ALA A 17 -19.63 -13.98 14.15
C ALA A 17 -19.53 -12.45 14.24
N ASP A 18 -20.50 -11.70 13.70
CA ASP A 18 -20.49 -10.22 13.76
C ASP A 18 -20.76 -9.68 15.17
N ALA A 19 -21.37 -10.46 16.05
CA ALA A 19 -21.68 -10.05 17.42
C ALA A 19 -20.50 -10.18 18.40
N ALA A 20 -19.52 -11.05 18.11
CA ALA A 20 -18.36 -11.28 18.99
C ALA A 20 -17.23 -10.26 18.82
N LEU A 21 -17.25 -9.47 17.75
CA LEU A 21 -16.25 -8.43 17.46
C LEU A 21 -16.58 -7.06 18.08
N ALA A 22 -17.76 -6.89 18.68
CA ALA A 22 -18.21 -5.62 19.25
C ALA A 22 -17.52 -5.23 20.55
N ASP A 23 -16.90 -6.16 21.30
CA ASP A 23 -16.28 -5.90 22.61
C ASP A 23 -14.76 -5.69 22.58
N GLY A 24 -14.13 -5.73 21.41
CA GLY A 24 -12.71 -5.40 21.21
C GLY A 24 -12.48 -3.97 20.71
N ALA A 25 -13.34 -3.02 21.06
CA ALA A 25 -13.19 -1.61 20.70
C ALA A 25 -11.89 -1.04 21.26
N LEU A 26 -10.86 -1.02 20.43
CA LEU A 26 -9.72 -0.13 20.64
C LEU A 26 -10.26 1.30 20.54
N HIS A 27 -10.41 1.94 21.68
CA HIS A 27 -10.89 3.32 21.80
C HIS A 27 -10.11 4.25 20.88
N PRO A 28 -10.78 5.10 20.06
CA PRO A 28 -10.11 6.15 19.27
C PRO A 28 -9.46 7.24 20.13
N ALA A 29 -9.64 7.22 21.46
CA ALA A 29 -9.09 8.19 22.39
C ALA A 29 -7.58 8.02 22.71
N ALA A 30 -6.88 7.04 22.12
CA ALA A 30 -5.44 6.84 22.37
C ALA A 30 -4.52 7.59 21.38
N ALA A 31 -5.06 8.32 20.39
CA ALA A 31 -4.26 9.00 19.37
C ALA A 31 -3.60 10.30 19.86
N ASP A 32 -4.13 10.94 20.92
CA ASP A 32 -3.67 12.26 21.38
C ASP A 32 -2.90 12.25 22.72
N ALA A 33 -2.71 11.10 23.35
CA ALA A 33 -1.85 11.04 24.52
C ALA A 33 -0.38 11.15 24.08
N PRO A 34 0.41 12.12 24.62
CA PRO A 34 1.84 12.16 24.34
C PRO A 34 2.44 10.79 24.69
N VAL A 35 3.06 10.16 23.68
CA VAL A 35 3.79 8.91 23.93
C VAL A 35 4.85 9.22 24.99
N PRO A 36 4.84 8.56 26.17
CA PRO A 36 5.82 8.82 27.21
C PRO A 36 7.21 8.72 26.59
N ASP A 37 8.12 9.61 26.96
CA ASP A 37 9.54 9.56 26.61
C ASP A 37 10.15 8.29 27.24
N ARG A 38 9.86 7.16 26.61
CA ARG A 38 10.28 5.83 27.03
C ARG A 38 11.38 5.38 26.07
N ASP A 39 12.52 5.01 26.62
CA ASP A 39 13.53 4.28 25.83
C ASP A 39 12.90 3.01 25.22
N ARG A 40 12.68 3.04 23.92
CA ARG A 40 12.12 1.94 23.13
C ARG A 40 13.16 0.94 22.63
N LYS A 41 14.45 1.17 22.91
CA LYS A 41 15.53 0.35 22.39
C LYS A 41 15.40 -1.12 22.79
N GLY A 42 14.90 -1.37 24.01
CA GLY A 42 14.63 -2.72 24.48
C GLY A 42 13.54 -3.47 23.71
N ASP A 43 12.66 -2.77 23.02
CA ASP A 43 11.61 -3.37 22.19
C ASP A 43 12.16 -3.96 20.88
N PHE A 44 13.41 -3.60 20.49
CA PHE A 44 14.04 -3.96 19.22
C PHE A 44 15.26 -4.88 19.43
N PRO A 45 15.11 -6.20 19.34
CA PRO A 45 16.21 -7.13 19.60
C PRO A 45 17.39 -6.95 18.64
N GLY A 46 17.17 -6.47 17.40
CA GLY A 46 18.19 -6.18 16.42
C GLY A 46 19.09 -4.98 16.77
N LEU A 47 18.76 -4.21 17.82
CA LEU A 47 19.61 -3.11 18.30
C LEU A 47 20.60 -3.55 19.40
N ARG A 48 20.76 -4.87 19.60
CA ARG A 48 21.77 -5.45 20.48
C ARG A 48 22.80 -6.20 19.68
N THR A 49 24.08 -6.06 20.06
CA THR A 49 25.16 -6.87 19.48
C THR A 49 25.14 -8.28 20.07
N ALA A 50 25.79 -9.24 19.41
CA ALA A 50 25.94 -10.60 19.94
C ALA A 50 26.66 -10.65 21.30
N ALA A 51 27.52 -9.68 21.59
CA ALA A 51 28.19 -9.53 22.89
C ALA A 51 27.33 -8.83 23.96
N GLY A 52 26.06 -8.53 23.66
CA GLY A 52 25.13 -7.88 24.59
C GLY A 52 25.24 -6.36 24.69
N GLY A 53 26.16 -5.74 23.92
CA GLY A 53 26.26 -4.28 23.83
C GLY A 53 25.20 -3.67 22.93
N ASP A 54 25.11 -2.35 22.93
CA ASP A 54 24.21 -1.58 22.07
C ASP A 54 24.77 -1.43 20.66
N TRP A 55 23.89 -1.57 19.67
CA TRP A 55 24.17 -1.22 18.29
C TRP A 55 23.42 0.06 17.88
N HIS A 56 24.14 1.00 17.31
CA HIS A 56 23.59 2.25 16.80
C HIS A 56 23.26 2.10 15.31
N TYR A 57 21.97 1.84 15.03
CA TYR A 57 21.49 1.65 13.67
C TYR A 57 20.96 2.97 13.10
N LEU A 58 21.64 3.51 12.09
CA LEU A 58 21.34 4.82 11.48
C LEU A 58 20.80 4.71 10.04
N ASP A 59 20.48 3.49 9.58
CA ASP A 59 20.02 3.23 8.19
C ASP A 59 18.52 2.90 8.11
N THR A 60 17.72 3.54 8.95
CA THR A 60 16.25 3.30 8.99
C THR A 60 15.54 3.73 7.69
N ALA A 61 16.13 4.63 6.91
CA ALA A 61 15.59 5.02 5.59
C ALA A 61 15.64 3.88 4.57
N ALA A 62 16.65 2.99 4.67
CA ALA A 62 16.75 1.80 3.84
C ALA A 62 15.78 0.71 4.32
N THR A 63 15.79 0.38 5.62
CA THR A 63 14.88 -0.57 6.28
C THR A 63 14.83 -0.32 7.78
N ALA A 64 13.66 -0.41 8.40
CA ALA A 64 13.52 -0.26 9.85
C ALA A 64 13.85 -1.57 10.60
N GLN A 65 14.41 -1.47 11.79
CA GLN A 65 14.53 -2.61 12.71
C GLN A 65 13.13 -3.10 13.14
N LYS A 66 13.03 -4.39 13.45
CA LYS A 66 11.74 -5.02 13.77
C LYS A 66 11.54 -5.08 15.28
N PRO A 67 10.41 -4.56 15.81
CA PRO A 67 10.11 -4.73 17.23
C PRO A 67 9.75 -6.18 17.55
N ARG A 68 9.97 -6.60 18.80
CA ARG A 68 9.65 -7.95 19.29
C ARG A 68 8.20 -8.33 18.97
N SER A 69 7.27 -7.43 19.16
CA SER A 69 5.84 -7.66 18.88
C SER A 69 5.55 -8.11 17.44
N VAL A 70 6.27 -7.54 16.46
CA VAL A 70 6.15 -7.93 15.05
C VAL A 70 6.78 -9.30 14.80
N ILE A 71 7.98 -9.54 15.36
CA ILE A 71 8.66 -10.84 15.24
C ILE A 71 7.78 -11.96 15.82
N ASP A 72 7.22 -11.75 17.00
CA ASP A 72 6.37 -12.73 17.67
C ASP A 72 5.07 -12.97 16.92
N ALA A 73 4.45 -11.92 16.37
CA ALA A 73 3.24 -12.04 15.56
C ALA A 73 3.49 -12.88 14.29
N VAL A 74 4.59 -12.62 13.57
CA VAL A 74 4.98 -13.41 12.38
C VAL A 74 5.26 -14.86 12.78
N THR A 75 5.98 -15.09 13.87
CA THR A 75 6.31 -16.44 14.37
C THR A 75 5.04 -17.23 14.71
N ARG A 76 4.08 -16.62 15.39
CA ARG A 76 2.78 -17.26 15.69
C ARG A 76 2.00 -17.57 14.41
N ALA A 77 1.90 -16.60 13.50
CA ALA A 77 1.16 -16.76 12.25
C ALA A 77 1.76 -17.85 11.35
N MET A 78 3.08 -18.06 11.39
CA MET A 78 3.76 -19.14 10.63
C MET A 78 3.78 -20.48 11.37
N GLY A 79 3.45 -20.52 12.65
CA GLY A 79 3.49 -21.71 13.49
C GLY A 79 2.12 -22.10 14.04
N ALA A 80 1.84 -21.72 15.28
CA ALA A 80 0.67 -22.20 16.02
C ALA A 80 -0.68 -21.83 15.39
N ASP A 81 -0.76 -20.63 14.77
CA ASP A 81 -2.00 -20.09 14.22
C ASP A 81 -2.15 -20.36 12.71
N TYR A 82 -1.16 -21.03 12.07
CA TYR A 82 -1.12 -21.19 10.62
C TYR A 82 -2.32 -21.97 10.07
N ALA A 83 -3.02 -21.36 9.12
CA ALA A 83 -4.09 -21.95 8.35
C ALA A 83 -4.30 -21.22 7.01
N THR A 84 -5.11 -21.80 6.12
CA THR A 84 -5.51 -21.12 4.88
C THR A 84 -6.41 -19.93 5.18
N VAL A 85 -6.30 -18.89 4.36
CA VAL A 85 -7.16 -17.69 4.39
C VAL A 85 -8.26 -17.84 3.33
N HIS A 86 -9.51 -17.46 3.65
CA HIS A 86 -10.69 -17.43 2.77
C HIS A 86 -11.21 -18.80 2.24
N ARG A 87 -10.53 -19.92 2.45
CA ARG A 87 -10.86 -21.20 1.79
C ARG A 87 -11.19 -22.36 2.71
N GLY A 88 -10.98 -22.21 4.01
CA GLY A 88 -11.22 -23.31 4.97
C GLY A 88 -12.54 -23.14 5.71
N VAL A 89 -13.20 -24.27 5.99
CA VAL A 89 -14.46 -24.33 6.76
C VAL A 89 -14.27 -24.73 8.22
N TYR A 90 -13.03 -24.68 8.72
CA TYR A 90 -12.66 -25.05 10.10
C TYR A 90 -12.21 -23.81 10.88
N THR A 91 -12.34 -23.85 12.21
CA THR A 91 -12.16 -22.71 13.13
C THR A 91 -10.87 -21.93 12.87
N ARG A 92 -9.72 -22.59 12.80
CA ARG A 92 -8.43 -21.92 12.61
C ARG A 92 -8.35 -21.15 11.28
N SER A 93 -8.97 -21.65 10.21
CA SER A 93 -9.05 -20.93 8.94
C SER A 93 -9.94 -19.69 9.03
N ALA A 94 -11.04 -19.77 9.78
CA ALA A 94 -11.89 -18.62 10.04
C ALA A 94 -11.14 -17.56 10.85
N GLU A 95 -10.42 -17.96 11.91
CA GLU A 95 -9.60 -17.06 12.72
C GLU A 95 -8.49 -16.37 11.89
N MET A 96 -7.78 -17.11 11.03
CA MET A 96 -6.77 -16.53 10.13
C MET A 96 -7.39 -15.57 9.13
N THR A 97 -8.56 -15.87 8.59
CA THR A 97 -9.30 -14.98 7.68
C THR A 97 -9.70 -13.69 8.37
N LEU A 98 -10.27 -13.78 9.58
CA LEU A 98 -10.64 -12.62 10.39
C LEU A 98 -9.40 -11.76 10.73
N GLY A 99 -8.28 -12.40 11.09
CA GLY A 99 -7.01 -11.72 11.35
C GLY A 99 -6.46 -10.99 10.13
N TYR A 100 -6.55 -11.60 8.95
CA TYR A 100 -6.12 -11.00 7.69
C TYR A 100 -6.96 -9.76 7.34
N GLU A 101 -8.30 -9.86 7.44
CA GLU A 101 -9.19 -8.73 7.16
C GLU A 101 -9.07 -7.63 8.22
N ALA A 102 -8.85 -7.98 9.49
CA ALA A 102 -8.57 -7.01 10.54
C ALA A 102 -7.26 -6.25 10.28
N ALA A 103 -6.23 -6.93 9.79
CA ALA A 103 -4.96 -6.30 9.39
C ALA A 103 -5.18 -5.34 8.22
N ARG A 104 -5.93 -5.73 7.18
CA ARG A 104 -6.30 -4.86 6.04
C ARG A 104 -6.99 -3.59 6.53
N ARG A 105 -8.02 -3.73 7.36
CA ARG A 105 -8.76 -2.62 7.94
C ARG A 105 -7.85 -1.70 8.75
N ARG A 106 -6.98 -2.27 9.59
CA ARG A 106 -6.07 -1.49 10.43
C ARG A 106 -5.05 -0.70 9.61
N VAL A 107 -4.50 -1.29 8.55
CA VAL A 107 -3.56 -0.61 7.65
C VAL A 107 -4.25 0.50 6.88
N ALA A 108 -5.46 0.27 6.37
CA ALA A 108 -6.23 1.29 5.68
C ALA A 108 -6.55 2.48 6.61
N GLN A 109 -7.06 2.21 7.80
CA GLN A 109 -7.35 3.24 8.82
C GLN A 109 -6.11 4.04 9.24
N PHE A 110 -4.94 3.40 9.28
CA PHE A 110 -3.69 4.04 9.67
C PHE A 110 -3.26 5.17 8.71
N ILE A 111 -3.69 5.10 7.46
CA ILE A 111 -3.46 6.12 6.43
C ILE A 111 -4.72 6.92 6.09
N GLY A 112 -5.78 6.84 6.89
CA GLY A 112 -7.04 7.56 6.66
C GLY A 112 -7.90 7.04 5.53
N GLY A 113 -7.62 5.82 5.00
CA GLY A 113 -8.35 5.20 3.90
C GLY A 113 -9.35 4.12 4.35
N ARG A 114 -10.07 3.54 3.39
CA ARG A 114 -11.03 2.45 3.58
C ARG A 114 -10.39 1.10 3.27
N GLU A 115 -10.87 0.04 3.93
CA GLU A 115 -10.33 -1.32 3.74
C GLU A 115 -10.55 -1.87 2.31
N ASP A 116 -11.64 -1.47 1.66
CA ASP A 116 -11.98 -1.86 0.29
C ASP A 116 -11.20 -1.07 -0.78
N GLU A 117 -10.33 -0.17 -0.38
CA GLU A 117 -9.41 0.61 -1.20
C GLU A 117 -7.95 0.19 -0.99
N LEU A 118 -7.69 -0.83 -0.17
CA LEU A 118 -6.33 -1.28 0.14
C LEU A 118 -6.02 -2.63 -0.50
N VAL A 119 -4.94 -2.67 -1.27
CA VAL A 119 -4.37 -3.87 -1.89
C VAL A 119 -3.06 -4.21 -1.21
N PHE A 120 -2.93 -5.41 -0.64
CA PHE A 120 -1.63 -5.89 -0.18
C PHE A 120 -0.74 -6.26 -1.35
N THR A 121 0.51 -5.82 -1.30
CA THR A 121 1.56 -6.07 -2.28
C THR A 121 2.82 -6.57 -1.59
N ARG A 122 3.83 -6.99 -2.34
CA ARG A 122 5.14 -7.36 -1.78
C ARG A 122 5.99 -6.16 -1.36
N GLY A 123 5.55 -4.94 -1.69
CA GLY A 123 6.20 -3.68 -1.38
C GLY A 123 5.76 -2.58 -2.34
N ALA A 124 6.22 -1.34 -2.12
CA ALA A 124 5.91 -0.20 -2.97
C ALA A 124 6.32 -0.42 -4.43
N THR A 125 7.41 -1.13 -4.70
CA THR A 125 7.83 -1.48 -6.05
C THR A 125 6.75 -2.24 -6.81
N GLU A 126 6.14 -3.25 -6.19
CA GLU A 126 5.04 -3.99 -6.80
C GLU A 126 3.79 -3.13 -6.92
N ALA A 127 3.47 -2.32 -5.89
CA ALA A 127 2.35 -1.40 -5.90
C ALA A 127 2.41 -0.42 -7.08
N ILE A 128 3.58 0.19 -7.32
CA ILE A 128 3.79 1.12 -8.43
C ILE A 128 3.75 0.39 -9.78
N ASN A 129 4.35 -0.81 -9.90
CA ASN A 129 4.23 -1.63 -11.11
C ASN A 129 2.76 -1.95 -11.42
N LEU A 130 1.97 -2.33 -10.39
CA LEU A 130 0.56 -2.63 -10.55
C LEU A 130 -0.17 -1.43 -11.19
N VAL A 131 0.03 -0.22 -10.66
CA VAL A 131 -0.58 1.01 -11.24
C VAL A 131 -0.05 1.26 -12.65
N ALA A 132 1.27 1.23 -12.87
CA ALA A 132 1.87 1.52 -14.16
C ALA A 132 1.39 0.59 -15.29
N TYR A 133 1.17 -0.69 -14.98
CA TYR A 133 0.73 -1.70 -15.96
C TYR A 133 -0.78 -1.78 -16.13
N SER A 134 -1.56 -1.48 -15.08
CA SER A 134 -3.02 -1.66 -15.09
C SER A 134 -3.80 -0.36 -15.23
N HIS A 135 -3.15 0.80 -15.21
CA HIS A 135 -3.87 2.08 -15.40
C HIS A 135 -4.51 2.13 -16.80
N PRO A 136 -5.80 2.55 -16.92
CA PRO A 136 -6.51 2.57 -18.19
C PRO A 136 -5.80 3.37 -19.29
N HIS A 137 -5.05 4.40 -18.92
CA HIS A 137 -4.27 5.24 -19.83
C HIS A 137 -2.80 4.84 -19.94
N ARG A 138 -2.48 3.55 -19.76
CA ARG A 138 -1.12 3.04 -19.93
C ARG A 138 -0.53 3.47 -21.27
N GLY A 139 0.72 3.97 -21.25
CA GLY A 139 1.41 4.50 -22.42
C GLY A 139 1.21 6.00 -22.67
N ALA A 140 0.35 6.67 -21.89
CA ALA A 140 0.25 8.13 -21.87
C ALA A 140 1.48 8.79 -21.22
N ARG A 141 1.39 10.09 -20.92
CA ARG A 141 2.48 10.81 -20.25
C ARG A 141 2.35 10.70 -18.72
N VAL A 142 3.50 10.55 -18.07
CA VAL A 142 3.63 10.62 -16.61
C VAL A 142 4.66 11.69 -16.24
N LEU A 143 4.34 12.54 -15.28
CA LEU A 143 5.28 13.48 -14.70
C LEU A 143 5.88 12.86 -13.43
N LEU A 144 7.19 12.61 -13.46
CA LEU A 144 8.00 12.20 -12.31
C LEU A 144 8.81 13.38 -11.81
N SER A 145 9.38 13.29 -10.60
CA SER A 145 10.38 14.26 -10.15
C SER A 145 11.81 13.73 -10.34
N ALA A 146 12.78 14.65 -10.39
CA ALA A 146 14.20 14.28 -10.40
C ALA A 146 14.67 13.65 -9.06
N LEU A 147 13.79 13.55 -8.07
CA LEU A 147 14.06 13.04 -6.72
C LEU A 147 13.51 11.63 -6.47
N GLU A 148 12.94 10.99 -7.50
CA GLU A 148 12.26 9.71 -7.35
C GLU A 148 13.25 8.56 -7.08
N HIS A 149 12.82 7.64 -6.21
CA HIS A 149 13.46 6.34 -6.07
C HIS A 149 13.28 5.52 -7.36
N HIS A 150 14.23 4.67 -7.71
CA HIS A 150 14.17 3.83 -8.91
C HIS A 150 12.87 3.02 -9.02
N SER A 151 12.27 2.62 -7.90
CA SER A 151 10.96 1.95 -7.86
C SER A 151 9.81 2.81 -8.39
N ASN A 152 9.97 4.13 -8.47
CA ASN A 152 9.01 5.06 -9.06
C ASN A 152 9.48 5.66 -10.39
N ILE A 153 10.48 5.05 -11.02
CA ILE A 153 10.96 5.42 -12.37
C ILE A 153 10.83 4.23 -13.30
N VAL A 154 11.46 3.12 -12.96
CA VAL A 154 11.60 1.94 -13.83
C VAL A 154 10.26 1.31 -14.22
N PRO A 155 9.25 1.18 -13.33
CA PRO A 155 7.94 0.64 -13.72
C PRO A 155 7.28 1.40 -14.86
N TRP A 156 7.36 2.72 -14.87
CA TRP A 156 6.79 3.57 -15.92
C TRP A 156 7.50 3.36 -17.25
N GLN A 157 8.84 3.26 -17.25
CA GLN A 157 9.63 2.92 -18.43
C GLN A 157 9.23 1.57 -19.02
N LEU A 158 9.20 0.52 -18.17
CA LEU A 158 8.86 -0.84 -18.60
C LEU A 158 7.42 -0.96 -19.09
N ALA A 159 6.49 -0.21 -18.51
CA ALA A 159 5.10 -0.19 -18.93
C ALA A 159 4.84 0.66 -20.19
N GLY A 160 5.88 1.35 -20.71
CA GLY A 160 5.82 2.12 -21.96
C GLY A 160 5.25 3.53 -21.82
N TRP A 161 5.27 4.11 -20.61
CA TRP A 161 4.84 5.49 -20.41
C TRP A 161 5.85 6.48 -20.96
N GLN A 162 5.37 7.64 -21.42
CA GLN A 162 6.21 8.76 -21.81
C GLN A 162 6.52 9.59 -20.54
N ILE A 163 7.80 9.67 -20.17
CA ILE A 163 8.20 10.28 -18.90
C ILE A 163 8.67 11.71 -19.14
N ASP A 164 8.07 12.65 -18.42
CA ASP A 164 8.58 13.98 -18.19
C ASP A 164 9.14 14.09 -16.79
N VAL A 165 10.20 14.91 -16.59
CA VAL A 165 10.88 15.01 -15.31
C VAL A 165 10.81 16.43 -14.78
N CYS A 166 10.07 16.59 -13.67
CA CYS A 166 10.00 17.84 -12.93
C CYS A 166 11.32 18.10 -12.20
N PRO A 167 11.94 19.29 -12.38
CA PRO A 167 13.17 19.65 -11.71
C PRO A 167 12.97 19.87 -10.20
N LEU A 168 14.09 20.11 -9.51
CA LEU A 168 14.09 20.50 -8.10
C LEU A 168 14.36 22.00 -7.97
N THR A 169 13.85 22.55 -6.89
CA THR A 169 14.24 23.88 -6.43
C THR A 169 15.68 23.89 -5.88
N PRO A 170 16.34 25.04 -5.75
CA PRO A 170 17.70 25.10 -5.22
C PRO A 170 17.89 24.54 -3.81
N ASP A 171 16.81 24.49 -3.01
CA ASP A 171 16.80 23.91 -1.66
C ASP A 171 16.40 22.41 -1.64
N GLY A 172 16.35 21.75 -2.83
CA GLY A 172 16.17 20.31 -2.95
C GLY A 172 14.73 19.82 -2.76
N ARG A 173 13.74 20.65 -3.05
CA ARG A 173 12.31 20.26 -3.08
C ARG A 173 11.88 20.01 -4.51
N ILE A 174 10.82 19.27 -4.71
CA ILE A 174 10.15 19.17 -6.02
C ILE A 174 9.59 20.55 -6.38
N ASP A 175 9.98 21.08 -7.54
CA ASP A 175 9.56 22.40 -8.02
C ASP A 175 8.12 22.34 -8.58
N LEU A 176 7.14 22.57 -7.72
CA LEU A 176 5.73 22.54 -8.12
C LEU A 176 5.35 23.68 -9.06
N ASP A 177 6.09 24.80 -9.09
CA ASP A 177 5.87 25.86 -10.07
C ASP A 177 6.35 25.42 -11.47
N ALA A 178 7.43 24.65 -11.54
CA ALA A 178 7.86 24.00 -12.77
C ALA A 178 6.87 22.90 -13.19
N ALA A 179 6.40 22.09 -12.24
CA ALA A 179 5.38 21.08 -12.52
C ALA A 179 4.11 21.68 -13.15
N GLU A 180 3.62 22.82 -12.60
CA GLU A 180 2.46 23.54 -13.12
C GLU A 180 2.65 23.96 -14.59
N ARG A 181 3.85 24.43 -14.94
CA ARG A 181 4.18 24.82 -16.33
C ARG A 181 4.34 23.64 -17.28
N MET A 182 4.73 22.48 -16.75
CA MET A 182 4.98 21.26 -17.54
C MET A 182 3.71 20.45 -17.79
N LEU A 183 2.78 20.47 -16.83
CA LEU A 183 1.56 19.66 -16.90
C LEU A 183 0.65 20.12 -18.04
N THR A 184 0.16 19.14 -18.79
CA THR A 184 -0.79 19.31 -19.89
C THR A 184 -1.85 18.21 -19.81
N ARG A 185 -2.91 18.30 -20.59
CA ARG A 185 -3.96 17.27 -20.70
C ARG A 185 -3.48 15.94 -21.28
N ASP A 186 -2.26 15.87 -21.79
CA ASP A 186 -1.64 14.62 -22.26
C ASP A 186 -1.07 13.80 -21.10
N HIS A 187 -0.89 14.41 -19.94
CA HIS A 187 -0.50 13.68 -18.72
C HIS A 187 -1.70 12.97 -18.13
N ALA A 188 -1.56 11.65 -17.94
CA ALA A 188 -2.56 10.84 -17.25
C ALA A 188 -2.15 10.53 -15.81
N MET A 189 -0.89 10.77 -15.46
CA MET A 189 -0.34 10.47 -14.14
C MET A 189 0.70 11.50 -13.70
N VAL A 190 0.67 11.85 -12.42
CA VAL A 190 1.78 12.47 -11.68
C VAL A 190 2.21 11.47 -10.62
N ALA A 191 3.49 11.12 -10.53
CA ALA A 191 3.97 10.15 -9.58
C ALA A 191 5.19 10.70 -8.82
N PHE A 192 4.97 11.13 -7.58
CA PHE A 192 5.95 11.83 -6.76
C PHE A 192 6.21 11.13 -5.42
N ALA A 193 7.44 11.23 -4.92
CA ALA A 193 7.78 10.88 -3.54
C ALA A 193 7.13 11.87 -2.57
N HIS A 194 6.36 11.38 -1.60
CA HIS A 194 5.77 12.23 -0.55
C HIS A 194 6.85 12.79 0.38
N VAL A 195 7.85 11.96 0.71
CA VAL A 195 9.07 12.38 1.42
C VAL A 195 10.27 11.75 0.74
N SER A 196 11.28 12.55 0.44
CA SER A 196 12.50 12.07 -0.20
C SER A 196 13.29 11.13 0.72
N ASN A 197 13.73 9.99 0.17
CA ASN A 197 14.63 9.06 0.86
C ASN A 197 16.09 9.57 0.93
N VAL A 198 16.44 10.57 0.12
CA VAL A 198 17.81 11.13 0.03
C VAL A 198 17.89 12.44 0.83
N LEU A 199 17.03 13.38 0.54
CA LEU A 199 17.10 14.74 1.11
C LEU A 199 16.18 14.95 2.32
N GLY A 200 15.17 14.07 2.52
CA GLY A 200 14.16 14.22 3.57
C GLY A 200 13.18 15.37 3.33
N SER A 201 13.26 16.03 2.16
CA SER A 201 12.30 17.07 1.79
C SER A 201 10.89 16.49 1.68
N VAL A 202 9.91 17.26 2.18
CA VAL A 202 8.49 16.88 2.20
C VAL A 202 7.79 17.63 1.07
N LEU A 203 7.02 16.89 0.27
CA LEU A 203 6.19 17.41 -0.80
C LEU A 203 4.96 18.13 -0.22
N ASP A 204 4.58 19.25 -0.81
CA ASP A 204 3.23 19.79 -0.67
C ASP A 204 2.28 18.91 -1.54
N ALA A 205 1.84 17.81 -0.94
CA ALA A 205 1.07 16.78 -1.63
C ALA A 205 -0.32 17.28 -2.04
N ARG A 206 -0.91 18.20 -1.26
CA ARG A 206 -2.20 18.80 -1.62
C ARG A 206 -2.09 19.66 -2.87
N ARG A 207 -1.09 20.53 -2.94
CA ARG A 207 -0.83 21.32 -4.14
C ARG A 207 -0.52 20.42 -5.35
N ALA A 208 0.26 19.34 -5.16
CA ALA A 208 0.53 18.38 -6.23
C ALA A 208 -0.76 17.71 -6.75
N ALA A 209 -1.70 17.40 -5.86
CA ALA A 209 -3.01 16.85 -6.24
C ALA A 209 -3.83 17.88 -7.04
N ASP A 210 -3.91 19.12 -6.58
CA ASP A 210 -4.63 20.19 -7.28
C ASP A 210 -4.07 20.41 -8.70
N LEU A 211 -2.74 20.37 -8.87
CA LEU A 211 -2.09 20.50 -10.18
C LEU A 211 -2.38 19.32 -11.10
N ALA A 212 -2.28 18.08 -10.59
CA ALA A 212 -2.58 16.88 -11.35
C ALA A 212 -4.04 16.85 -11.81
N HIS A 213 -4.97 17.07 -10.88
CA HIS A 213 -6.40 17.09 -11.16
C HIS A 213 -6.81 18.24 -12.09
N GLY A 214 -6.10 19.38 -12.03
CA GLY A 214 -6.34 20.53 -12.92
C GLY A 214 -6.17 20.21 -14.41
N VAL A 215 -5.39 19.19 -14.74
CA VAL A 215 -5.21 18.70 -16.13
C VAL A 215 -5.92 17.37 -16.40
N GLY A 216 -6.55 16.77 -15.39
CA GLY A 216 -7.24 15.48 -15.47
C GLY A 216 -6.32 14.28 -15.25
N ALA A 217 -5.11 14.48 -14.75
CA ALA A 217 -4.18 13.42 -14.37
C ALA A 217 -4.47 12.90 -12.95
N ALA A 218 -4.17 11.63 -12.69
CA ALA A 218 -4.18 11.06 -11.35
C ALA A 218 -2.85 11.36 -10.62
N LEU A 219 -2.90 11.44 -9.28
CA LEU A 219 -1.70 11.56 -8.45
C LEU A 219 -1.40 10.26 -7.70
N LEU A 220 -0.22 9.68 -7.96
CA LEU A 220 0.37 8.61 -7.16
C LEU A 220 1.45 9.19 -6.24
N LEU A 221 1.38 8.86 -4.95
CA LEU A 221 2.41 9.21 -3.97
C LEU A 221 3.17 7.95 -3.52
N ASP A 222 4.51 7.98 -3.64
CA ASP A 222 5.38 7.04 -2.92
C ASP A 222 5.52 7.50 -1.47
N GLY A 223 4.79 6.82 -0.58
CA GLY A 223 4.72 7.08 0.85
C GLY A 223 5.77 6.36 1.69
N CYS A 224 6.72 5.65 1.08
CA CYS A 224 7.69 4.80 1.81
C CYS A 224 8.42 5.50 2.94
N GLN A 225 8.76 6.76 2.78
CA GLN A 225 9.44 7.55 3.81
C GLN A 225 8.48 8.38 4.66
N ALA A 226 7.29 8.68 4.14
CA ALA A 226 6.29 9.48 4.85
C ALA A 226 5.57 8.67 5.94
N VAL A 227 5.02 7.50 5.58
CA VAL A 227 4.18 6.66 6.46
C VAL A 227 4.83 6.36 7.83
N PRO A 228 6.13 6.06 7.94
CA PRO A 228 6.74 5.82 9.26
C PRO A 228 7.05 7.11 10.06
N ARG A 229 6.87 8.31 9.52
CA ARG A 229 7.36 9.55 10.12
C ARG A 229 6.33 10.65 10.26
N LEU A 230 5.32 10.66 9.39
CA LEU A 230 4.29 11.68 9.34
C LEU A 230 2.92 11.06 9.55
N PRO A 231 1.99 11.76 10.17
CA PRO A 231 0.57 11.43 10.04
C PRO A 231 0.18 11.51 8.57
N VAL A 232 -0.40 10.44 8.04
CA VAL A 232 -0.88 10.38 6.66
C VAL A 232 -2.39 10.21 6.66
N ASP A 233 -3.07 11.06 5.91
CA ASP A 233 -4.48 10.95 5.60
C ASP A 233 -4.65 11.09 4.08
N VAL A 234 -4.81 9.96 3.39
CA VAL A 234 -4.88 9.91 1.93
C VAL A 234 -6.08 10.65 1.36
N VAL A 235 -7.15 10.78 2.15
CA VAL A 235 -8.34 11.57 1.77
C VAL A 235 -8.06 13.06 1.86
N ALA A 236 -7.42 13.50 2.95
CA ALA A 236 -7.04 14.91 3.12
C ALA A 236 -5.96 15.34 2.12
N LEU A 237 -5.02 14.45 1.77
CA LEU A 237 -4.00 14.68 0.74
C LEU A 237 -4.61 14.76 -0.66
N ASP A 238 -5.82 14.22 -0.84
CA ASP A 238 -6.53 14.15 -2.12
C ASP A 238 -5.75 13.42 -3.22
N CYS A 239 -4.88 12.48 -2.84
CA CYS A 239 -4.18 11.63 -3.81
C CYS A 239 -5.10 10.53 -4.35
N ASP A 240 -4.73 9.95 -5.48
CA ASP A 240 -5.49 8.89 -6.15
C ASP A 240 -4.94 7.51 -5.85
N PHE A 241 -3.61 7.43 -5.69
CA PHE A 241 -2.87 6.24 -5.29
C PHE A 241 -1.82 6.58 -4.24
N TYR A 242 -1.62 5.67 -3.30
CA TYR A 242 -0.61 5.79 -2.24
C TYR A 242 0.08 4.46 -2.02
N ALA A 243 1.40 4.39 -2.25
CA ALA A 243 2.17 3.16 -2.19
C ALA A 243 3.19 3.19 -1.05
N PHE A 244 3.36 2.09 -0.30
CA PHE A 244 4.39 1.99 0.73
C PHE A 244 4.82 0.54 1.00
N SER A 245 6.00 0.41 1.64
CA SER A 245 6.60 -0.88 1.98
C SER A 245 6.60 -1.12 3.49
N GLY A 246 6.16 -2.30 3.92
CA GLY A 246 6.08 -2.66 5.33
C GLY A 246 7.42 -2.67 6.06
N HIS A 247 8.52 -3.06 5.37
CA HIS A 247 9.85 -3.13 5.99
C HIS A 247 10.41 -1.78 6.43
N LYS A 248 9.88 -0.66 5.92
CA LYS A 248 10.24 0.70 6.35
C LYS A 248 9.34 1.19 7.50
N LEU A 249 8.18 0.54 7.66
CA LEU A 249 7.19 0.80 8.72
C LEU A 249 7.26 -0.29 9.82
N TYR A 250 8.47 -0.69 10.20
CA TYR A 250 8.77 -1.68 11.26
C TYR A 250 8.21 -3.10 11.00
N GLY A 251 7.50 -3.32 9.88
CA GLY A 251 6.97 -4.60 9.45
C GLY A 251 8.03 -5.50 8.78
N PRO A 252 7.68 -6.76 8.42
CA PRO A 252 8.59 -7.66 7.71
C PRO A 252 8.88 -7.17 6.28
N THR A 253 9.91 -7.75 5.66
CA THR A 253 10.13 -7.67 4.21
C THR A 253 9.10 -8.51 3.46
N GLY A 254 8.88 -8.20 2.19
CA GLY A 254 7.96 -8.98 1.34
C GLY A 254 6.48 -8.65 1.54
N ILE A 255 6.18 -7.55 2.24
CA ILE A 255 4.84 -6.99 2.36
C ILE A 255 4.85 -5.49 2.18
N GLY A 256 3.83 -4.95 1.54
CA GLY A 256 3.54 -3.54 1.37
C GLY A 256 2.08 -3.34 1.05
N ALA A 257 1.71 -2.15 0.70
CA ALA A 257 0.34 -1.83 0.32
C ALA A 257 0.29 -0.79 -0.79
N LEU A 258 -0.74 -0.90 -1.59
CA LEU A 258 -1.28 0.14 -2.45
C LEU A 258 -2.66 0.52 -1.90
N TRP A 259 -2.84 1.77 -1.56
CA TRP A 259 -4.17 2.36 -1.46
C TRP A 259 -4.50 3.05 -2.78
N GLY A 260 -5.74 2.96 -3.22
CA GLY A 260 -6.22 3.67 -4.40
C GLY A 260 -7.70 3.96 -4.30
N ARG A 261 -8.13 5.09 -4.88
CA ARG A 261 -9.57 5.43 -4.93
C ARG A 261 -10.36 4.30 -5.56
N ALA A 262 -11.46 3.90 -4.93
CA ALA A 262 -12.28 2.78 -5.37
C ALA A 262 -12.60 2.81 -6.87
N ALA A 263 -13.04 3.97 -7.37
CA ALA A 263 -13.41 4.13 -8.77
C ALA A 263 -12.24 3.89 -9.74
N LEU A 264 -11.00 4.25 -9.35
CA LEU A 264 -9.82 4.02 -10.16
C LEU A 264 -9.40 2.55 -10.10
N LEU A 265 -9.43 1.94 -8.92
CA LEU A 265 -9.14 0.51 -8.77
C LEU A 265 -10.13 -0.36 -9.57
N ASP A 266 -11.41 0.02 -9.59
CA ASP A 266 -12.45 -0.71 -10.33
C ASP A 266 -12.29 -0.57 -11.86
N ALA A 267 -11.71 0.54 -12.33
CA ALA A 267 -11.43 0.76 -13.74
C ALA A 267 -10.17 0.04 -14.25
N MET A 268 -9.32 -0.44 -13.34
CA MET A 268 -8.07 -1.11 -13.70
C MET A 268 -8.31 -2.60 -14.02
N PRO A 269 -7.82 -3.11 -15.18
CA PRO A 269 -7.89 -4.53 -15.49
C PRO A 269 -7.00 -5.35 -14.53
N PRO A 270 -7.26 -6.66 -14.40
CA PRO A 270 -6.41 -7.55 -13.63
C PRO A 270 -4.95 -7.47 -14.06
N TRP A 271 -4.06 -7.26 -13.11
CA TRP A 271 -2.62 -7.26 -13.36
C TRP A 271 -2.03 -8.68 -13.33
N GLN A 272 -2.49 -9.51 -12.41
CA GLN A 272 -2.09 -10.91 -12.30
C GLN A 272 -3.33 -11.80 -12.28
N GLY A 273 -3.31 -12.87 -13.06
CA GLY A 273 -4.37 -13.87 -13.07
C GLY A 273 -4.20 -14.88 -11.94
N GLY A 274 -5.29 -15.21 -11.26
CA GLY A 274 -5.31 -16.19 -10.17
C GLY A 274 -6.72 -16.66 -9.81
N GLY A 275 -6.83 -17.48 -8.76
CA GLY A 275 -8.09 -18.16 -8.45
C GLY A 275 -9.12 -17.32 -7.69
N ALA A 276 -8.72 -16.26 -6.99
CA ALA A 276 -9.65 -15.54 -6.10
C ALA A 276 -10.44 -14.42 -6.79
N MET A 277 -10.06 -14.06 -8.02
CA MET A 277 -10.58 -12.93 -8.79
C MET A 277 -11.56 -13.33 -9.90
N ILE A 278 -11.77 -14.62 -10.11
CA ILE A 278 -12.62 -15.15 -11.18
C ILE A 278 -14.08 -15.22 -10.76
N GLU A 279 -14.99 -14.90 -11.68
CA GLU A 279 -16.40 -15.21 -11.59
C GLU A 279 -16.69 -16.56 -12.25
N ARG A 280 -16.18 -16.75 -13.47
CA ARG A 280 -16.28 -17.97 -14.23
C ARG A 280 -14.97 -18.22 -14.99
N VAL A 281 -14.50 -19.46 -15.05
CA VAL A 281 -13.36 -19.85 -15.87
C VAL A 281 -13.70 -21.07 -16.72
N THR A 282 -13.34 -21.02 -18.00
CA THR A 282 -13.31 -22.15 -18.93
C THR A 282 -11.92 -22.24 -19.54
N PHE A 283 -11.64 -23.26 -20.34
CA PHE A 283 -10.35 -23.33 -21.06
C PHE A 283 -10.25 -22.27 -22.18
N GLU A 284 -11.37 -21.74 -22.64
CA GLU A 284 -11.42 -20.75 -23.72
C GLU A 284 -11.43 -19.30 -23.20
N ALA A 285 -12.07 -19.06 -22.04
CA ALA A 285 -12.25 -17.71 -21.54
C ALA A 285 -12.45 -17.66 -20.01
N THR A 286 -12.16 -16.48 -19.45
CA THR A 286 -12.39 -16.18 -18.05
C THR A 286 -13.20 -14.88 -17.92
N THR A 287 -14.24 -14.88 -17.07
CA THR A 287 -14.88 -13.69 -16.60
C THR A 287 -14.44 -13.40 -15.15
N TYR A 288 -14.37 -12.12 -14.82
CA TYR A 288 -13.79 -11.67 -13.55
C TYR A 288 -14.88 -11.08 -12.66
N ALA A 289 -14.74 -11.30 -11.35
CA ALA A 289 -15.57 -10.62 -10.37
C ALA A 289 -15.26 -9.12 -10.38
N LEU A 290 -16.25 -8.30 -10.03
CA LEU A 290 -16.03 -6.87 -9.86
C LEU A 290 -14.96 -6.62 -8.77
N SER A 291 -14.07 -5.64 -9.03
CA SER A 291 -13.05 -5.24 -8.03
C SER A 291 -11.85 -6.20 -7.89
N LEU A 292 -11.27 -6.56 -9.00
CA LEU A 292 -10.22 -7.59 -9.14
C LEU A 292 -8.89 -7.27 -8.44
N ILE A 293 -8.62 -6.01 -8.13
CA ILE A 293 -7.35 -5.58 -7.52
C ILE A 293 -7.37 -5.76 -5.99
N ARG A 294 -8.56 -5.93 -5.41
CA ARG A 294 -8.78 -5.97 -3.95
C ARG A 294 -8.66 -7.36 -3.32
N ILE A 295 -8.27 -8.36 -4.10
CA ILE A 295 -8.23 -9.76 -3.65
C ILE A 295 -6.84 -10.14 -3.17
#